data_cdb80c59a83f0cd85eb862e39268cf4a
#
_entry.id   cdb80c59a83f0cd85eb862e39268cf4a
#
_cell.length_a   1.000
_cell.length_b   1.000
_cell.length_c   1.000
_cell.angle_alpha   90.00
_cell.angle_beta   90.00
_cell.angle_gamma   90.00
#
_symmetry.space_group_name_H-M   'P 1'
#
loop_
_entity.id
_entity.type
_entity.pdbx_description
1 polymer ?
#
loop_
_entity_poly.entity_id
_entity_poly.type
_entity_poly.pdbx_seq_one_letter_code
_entity_poly.pdbx_strand_id
1 'polypeptide(L)'
;MASWGDVARACLALPETAELTSREGLRSWRVRDKAFVWERPLRKKDLLELGDAAPSGPVLGVSVPDEGAKSALIAEEPGVYFTTHHFDGSAAVLCRLDELDSRSLTELVTEAWGCRAPRRLVADHRFGPD
;
A
#
# COMPACT_ATOMS: atom_id res chain seq x y z
N MET A 1 9.85 12.38 3.66
CA MET A 1 8.87 11.76 4.58
C MET A 1 7.45 11.96 4.06
N ALA A 2 6.80 10.89 3.73
CA ALA A 2 5.43 10.95 3.19
C ALA A 2 4.40 11.07 4.32
N SER A 3 3.27 11.71 4.01
CA SER A 3 2.16 11.87 4.93
C SER A 3 0.91 11.16 4.37
N TRP A 4 -0.11 11.02 5.21
CA TRP A 4 -1.39 10.48 4.73
C TRP A 4 -2.03 11.37 3.67
N GLY A 5 -1.80 12.68 3.72
CA GLY A 5 -2.24 13.59 2.67
C GLY A 5 -1.56 13.29 1.34
N ASP A 6 -0.28 12.95 1.38
CA ASP A 6 0.46 12.55 0.17
C ASP A 6 -0.09 11.24 -0.39
N VAL A 7 -0.41 10.28 0.48
CA VAL A 7 -1.02 9.01 0.08
C VAL A 7 -2.35 9.26 -0.64
N ALA A 8 -3.22 10.05 -0.03
CA ALA A 8 -4.53 10.37 -0.61
C ALA A 8 -4.38 11.03 -1.98
N ARG A 9 -3.49 12.00 -2.12
CA ARG A 9 -3.26 12.68 -3.41
C ARG A 9 -2.76 11.71 -4.47
N ALA A 10 -1.81 10.86 -4.12
CA ALA A 10 -1.26 9.88 -5.07
C ALA A 10 -2.32 8.87 -5.51
N CYS A 11 -3.11 8.35 -4.58
CA CYS A 11 -4.16 7.39 -4.90
C CYS A 11 -5.27 8.00 -5.74
N LEU A 12 -5.75 9.18 -5.36
CA LEU A 12 -6.89 9.82 -6.02
C LEU A 12 -6.52 10.42 -7.38
N ALA A 13 -5.25 10.54 -7.68
CA ALA A 13 -4.79 10.95 -9.01
C ALA A 13 -4.91 9.83 -10.05
N LEU A 14 -5.10 8.59 -9.60
CA LEU A 14 -5.23 7.42 -10.50
C LEU A 14 -6.67 7.22 -10.95
N PRO A 15 -6.89 6.67 -12.16
CA PRO A 15 -8.25 6.51 -12.72
C PRO A 15 -9.17 5.64 -11.88
N GLU A 16 -10.42 6.06 -11.77
CA GLU A 16 -11.52 5.33 -11.15
C GLU A 16 -11.25 4.94 -9.69
N THR A 17 -10.58 5.81 -8.96
CA THR A 17 -10.28 5.56 -7.55
C THR A 17 -11.22 6.34 -6.64
N ALA A 18 -11.41 5.81 -5.44
CA ALA A 18 -12.21 6.45 -4.41
C ALA A 18 -11.61 6.18 -3.04
N GLU A 19 -11.85 7.08 -2.12
CA GLU A 19 -11.44 6.94 -0.72
C GLU A 19 -12.65 6.54 0.10
N LEU A 20 -12.49 5.53 0.94
CA LEU A 20 -13.52 5.08 1.88
C LEU A 20 -12.95 5.08 3.29
N THR A 21 -13.80 5.46 4.25
CA THR A 21 -13.42 5.46 5.66
C THR A 21 -14.26 4.41 6.38
N SER A 22 -13.61 3.52 7.13
CA SER A 22 -14.28 2.48 7.89
C SER A 22 -14.92 3.04 9.15
N ARG A 23 -15.67 2.19 9.87
CA ARG A 23 -16.28 2.56 11.15
C ARG A 23 -15.24 2.98 12.19
N GLU A 24 -14.05 2.38 12.11
CA GLU A 24 -12.95 2.71 13.02
C GLU A 24 -12.20 3.98 12.60
N GLY A 25 -12.63 4.63 11.52
CA GLY A 25 -11.99 5.83 11.03
C GLY A 25 -10.76 5.57 10.17
N LEU A 26 -10.56 4.34 9.72
CA LEU A 26 -9.42 3.98 8.86
C LEU A 26 -9.79 4.15 7.40
N ARG A 27 -8.90 4.79 6.65
CA ARG A 27 -9.12 5.04 5.22
C ARG A 27 -8.56 3.91 4.38
N SER A 28 -9.24 3.65 3.26
CA SER A 28 -8.71 2.79 2.21
C SER A 28 -8.98 3.46 0.87
N TRP A 29 -8.10 3.21 -0.08
CA TRP A 29 -8.22 3.74 -1.44
C TRP A 29 -8.47 2.55 -2.36
N ARG A 30 -9.52 2.67 -3.16
CA ARG A 30 -10.05 1.57 -3.96
C ARG A 30 -10.18 1.95 -5.41
N VAL A 31 -9.99 0.97 -6.29
CA VAL A 31 -10.32 1.06 -7.70
C VAL A 31 -11.39 0.02 -7.96
N ARG A 32 -12.57 0.49 -8.43
CA ARG A 32 -13.75 -0.38 -8.66
C ARG A 32 -14.01 -1.32 -7.48
N ASP A 33 -14.08 -0.74 -6.28
CA ASP A 33 -14.37 -1.44 -5.02
C ASP A 33 -13.29 -2.40 -4.51
N LYS A 34 -12.13 -2.43 -5.15
CA LYS A 34 -11.01 -3.26 -4.70
C LYS A 34 -9.96 -2.37 -4.06
N ALA A 35 -9.72 -2.58 -2.76
CA ALA A 35 -8.71 -1.81 -2.04
C ALA A 35 -7.31 -2.14 -2.56
N PHE A 36 -6.53 -1.10 -2.87
CA PHE A 36 -5.16 -1.28 -3.29
C PHE A 36 -4.16 -0.63 -2.33
N VAL A 37 -4.63 0.32 -1.51
CA VAL A 37 -3.84 0.98 -0.46
C VAL A 37 -4.76 1.24 0.72
N TRP A 38 -4.26 1.05 1.94
CA TRP A 38 -5.07 1.28 3.15
C TRP A 38 -4.21 1.64 4.34
N GLU A 39 -4.84 2.33 5.31
CA GLU A 39 -4.23 2.58 6.61
C GLU A 39 -4.27 1.28 7.41
N ARG A 40 -3.12 0.84 7.91
CA ARG A 40 -3.04 -0.42 8.64
C ARG A 40 -2.28 -0.23 9.96
N PRO A 41 -2.93 0.34 10.98
CA PRO A 41 -2.28 0.45 12.29
C PRO A 41 -1.98 -0.93 12.84
N LEU A 42 -0.85 -1.06 13.50
CA LEU A 42 -0.45 -2.34 14.08
C LEU A 42 -1.30 -2.66 15.30
N ARG A 43 -1.72 -3.91 15.38
CA ARG A 43 -2.51 -4.42 16.48
C ARG A 43 -1.60 -5.05 17.53
N LYS A 44 -2.15 -5.35 18.68
CA LYS A 44 -1.38 -5.94 19.78
C LYS A 44 -0.60 -7.18 19.35
N LYS A 45 -1.22 -8.06 18.57
CA LYS A 45 -0.57 -9.26 18.04
C LYS A 45 0.62 -8.93 17.16
N ASP A 46 0.46 -7.93 16.30
CA ASP A 46 1.53 -7.48 15.41
C ASP A 46 2.72 -6.95 16.20
N LEU A 47 2.43 -6.16 17.23
CA LEU A 47 3.47 -5.59 18.09
C LEU A 47 4.24 -6.67 18.85
N LEU A 48 3.54 -7.68 19.33
CA LEU A 48 4.18 -8.81 20.01
C LEU A 48 5.07 -9.60 19.07
N GLU A 49 4.60 -9.81 17.84
CA GLU A 49 5.35 -10.53 16.82
C GLU A 49 6.61 -9.79 16.39
N LEU A 50 6.48 -8.49 16.12
CA LEU A 50 7.58 -7.67 15.62
C LEU A 50 8.57 -7.24 16.71
N GLY A 51 8.12 -7.14 17.94
CA GLY A 51 8.98 -6.74 19.05
C GLY A 51 9.65 -5.40 18.79
N ASP A 52 10.97 -5.35 18.93
CA ASP A 52 11.75 -4.13 18.73
C ASP A 52 11.76 -3.64 17.28
N ALA A 53 11.42 -4.50 16.34
CA ALA A 53 11.37 -4.13 14.92
C ALA A 53 10.07 -3.41 14.55
N ALA A 54 9.10 -3.34 15.47
CA ALA A 54 7.83 -2.67 15.20
C ALA A 54 8.04 -1.16 14.98
N PRO A 55 7.49 -0.60 13.88
CA PRO A 55 7.59 0.83 13.65
C PRO A 55 6.74 1.60 14.66
N SER A 56 7.20 2.80 15.03
CA SER A 56 6.45 3.69 15.91
C SER A 56 5.58 4.68 15.12
N GLY A 57 5.82 4.78 13.83
CA GLY A 57 5.09 5.70 12.94
C GLY A 57 3.95 5.02 12.18
N PRO A 58 3.34 5.74 11.24
CA PRO A 58 2.21 5.22 10.47
C PRO A 58 2.61 4.06 9.56
N VAL A 59 1.70 3.10 9.43
CA VAL A 59 1.87 1.91 8.61
C VAL A 59 0.85 1.89 7.50
N LEU A 60 1.33 1.67 6.29
CA LEU A 60 0.54 1.62 5.08
C LEU A 60 0.47 0.16 4.60
N GLY A 61 -0.70 -0.30 4.22
CA GLY A 61 -0.85 -1.59 3.54
C GLY A 61 -1.01 -1.35 2.05
N VAL A 62 -0.35 -2.16 1.23
CA VAL A 62 -0.46 -2.03 -0.23
C VAL A 62 -0.57 -3.40 -0.88
N SER A 63 -1.30 -3.45 -2.00
CA SER A 63 -1.40 -4.66 -2.81
C SER A 63 -0.14 -4.84 -3.62
N VAL A 64 0.27 -6.11 -3.79
CA VAL A 64 1.40 -6.48 -4.65
C VAL A 64 0.93 -7.59 -5.59
N PRO A 65 1.64 -7.85 -6.70
CA PRO A 65 1.20 -8.85 -7.68
C PRO A 65 1.11 -10.27 -7.12
N ASP A 66 2.10 -10.64 -6.30
CA ASP A 66 2.19 -12.00 -5.75
C ASP A 66 3.15 -12.03 -4.56
N GLU A 67 3.32 -13.20 -3.96
CA GLU A 67 4.23 -13.37 -2.83
C GLU A 67 5.70 -13.20 -3.20
N GLY A 68 6.07 -13.49 -4.43
CA GLY A 68 7.43 -13.26 -4.91
C GLY A 68 7.80 -11.79 -4.89
N ALA A 69 6.89 -10.94 -5.38
CA ALA A 69 7.09 -9.48 -5.35
C ALA A 69 7.16 -8.98 -3.91
N LYS A 70 6.31 -9.51 -3.03
CA LYS A 70 6.30 -9.19 -1.60
C LYS A 70 7.65 -9.51 -0.96
N SER A 71 8.15 -10.72 -1.18
CA SER A 71 9.44 -11.15 -0.63
C SER A 71 10.58 -10.30 -1.16
N ALA A 72 10.55 -9.94 -2.44
CA ALA A 72 11.58 -9.12 -3.05
C ALA A 72 11.64 -7.73 -2.42
N LEU A 73 10.49 -7.10 -2.21
CA LEU A 73 10.44 -5.78 -1.58
C LEU A 73 11.02 -5.80 -0.16
N ILE A 74 10.65 -6.81 0.62
CA ILE A 74 11.15 -6.94 1.99
C ILE A 74 12.65 -7.20 2.00
N ALA A 75 13.14 -8.04 1.09
CA ALA A 75 14.56 -8.36 1.01
C ALA A 75 15.41 -7.18 0.55
N GLU A 76 14.91 -6.40 -0.41
CA GLU A 76 15.62 -5.25 -0.96
C GLU A 76 15.63 -4.04 -0.04
N GLU A 77 14.51 -3.78 0.63
CA GLU A 77 14.35 -2.61 1.49
C GLU A 77 13.70 -2.98 2.82
N PRO A 78 14.40 -3.75 3.68
CA PRO A 78 13.83 -4.18 4.97
C PRO A 78 13.57 -3.04 5.95
N GLY A 79 14.16 -1.87 5.73
CA GLY A 79 13.88 -0.68 6.53
C GLY A 79 12.56 -0.02 6.16
N VAL A 80 11.98 -0.38 5.02
CA VAL A 80 10.74 0.21 4.51
C VAL A 80 9.60 -0.80 4.57
N TYR A 81 9.82 -2.00 4.04
CA TYR A 81 8.77 -3.03 3.89
C TYR A 81 8.88 -4.14 4.90
N PHE A 82 7.74 -4.63 5.36
CA PHE A 82 7.68 -5.74 6.29
C PHE A 82 6.31 -6.44 6.18
N THR A 83 6.16 -7.53 6.91
CA THR A 83 4.90 -8.27 6.95
C THR A 83 4.66 -8.81 8.35
N THR A 84 3.45 -9.26 8.61
CA THR A 84 3.08 -9.95 9.85
C THR A 84 2.34 -11.22 9.49
N HIS A 85 2.16 -12.12 10.45
CA HIS A 85 1.45 -13.39 10.23
C HIS A 85 0.04 -13.20 9.70
N HIS A 86 -0.60 -12.09 10.06
CA HIS A 86 -1.94 -11.76 9.54
C HIS A 86 -1.97 -11.76 8.01
N PHE A 87 -0.86 -11.38 7.37
CA PHE A 87 -0.77 -11.27 5.92
C PHE A 87 -0.06 -12.45 5.25
N ASP A 88 0.21 -13.54 5.99
CA ASP A 88 0.80 -14.73 5.39
C ASP A 88 -0.14 -15.26 4.31
N GLY A 89 0.41 -15.53 3.13
CA GLY A 89 -0.37 -15.98 1.98
C GLY A 89 -1.12 -14.87 1.24
N SER A 90 -1.09 -13.65 1.73
CA SER A 90 -1.75 -12.51 1.05
C SER A 90 -0.81 -11.80 0.10
N ALA A 91 -1.34 -11.36 -1.04
CA ALA A 91 -0.61 -10.51 -1.97
C ALA A 91 -0.67 -9.05 -1.49
N ALA A 92 -0.17 -8.83 -0.28
CA ALA A 92 -0.15 -7.52 0.37
C ALA A 92 1.10 -7.40 1.22
N VAL A 93 1.67 -6.20 1.30
CA VAL A 93 2.84 -5.92 2.12
C VAL A 93 2.59 -4.67 2.96
N LEU A 94 3.24 -4.60 4.11
CA LEU A 94 3.17 -3.44 4.98
C LEU A 94 4.40 -2.55 4.75
N CYS A 95 4.21 -1.27 4.96
CA CYS A 95 5.22 -0.27 4.64
C CYS A 95 5.27 0.81 5.71
N ARG A 96 6.48 1.21 6.10
CA ARG A 96 6.70 2.34 7.01
C ARG A 96 6.57 3.62 6.20
N LEU A 97 5.45 4.31 6.35
CA LEU A 97 5.16 5.51 5.58
C LEU A 97 6.24 6.59 5.73
N ASP A 98 6.78 6.73 6.94
CA ASP A 98 7.83 7.71 7.22
C ASP A 98 9.11 7.49 6.43
N GLU A 99 9.33 6.28 5.93
CA GLU A 99 10.55 5.94 5.19
C GLU A 99 10.40 6.12 3.68
N LEU A 100 9.24 6.57 3.22
CA LEU A 100 9.01 6.81 1.80
C LEU A 100 9.17 8.29 1.45
N ASP A 101 9.84 8.57 0.33
CA ASP A 101 9.80 9.91 -0.27
C ASP A 101 8.64 9.97 -1.26
N SER A 102 8.36 11.15 -1.80
CA SER A 102 7.23 11.37 -2.71
C SER A 102 7.29 10.51 -3.96
N ARG A 103 8.48 10.33 -4.50
CA ARG A 103 8.66 9.55 -5.73
C ARG A 103 8.40 8.08 -5.48
N SER A 104 9.01 7.54 -4.43
CA SER A 104 8.81 6.14 -4.06
C SER A 104 7.36 5.85 -3.72
N LEU A 105 6.70 6.76 -3.03
CA LEU A 105 5.29 6.63 -2.71
C LEU A 105 4.43 6.58 -3.97
N THR A 106 4.68 7.49 -4.92
CA THR A 106 3.91 7.54 -6.17
C THR A 106 4.10 6.25 -6.97
N GLU A 107 5.32 5.75 -7.06
CA GLU A 107 5.60 4.50 -7.77
C GLU A 107 4.91 3.32 -7.10
N LEU A 108 4.99 3.23 -5.77
CA LEU A 108 4.39 2.15 -5.00
C LEU A 108 2.87 2.13 -5.16
N VAL A 109 2.24 3.29 -5.03
CA VAL A 109 0.78 3.43 -5.14
C VAL A 109 0.31 3.10 -6.56
N THR A 110 1.02 3.56 -7.58
CA THR A 110 0.69 3.28 -8.97
C THR A 110 0.76 1.77 -9.26
N GLU A 111 1.79 1.10 -8.75
CA GLU A 111 1.92 -0.35 -8.91
C GLU A 111 0.81 -1.10 -8.17
N ALA A 112 0.48 -0.68 -6.96
CA ALA A 112 -0.60 -1.28 -6.18
C ALA A 112 -1.94 -1.14 -6.91
N TRP A 113 -2.21 0.04 -7.47
CA TRP A 113 -3.40 0.28 -8.29
C TRP A 113 -3.44 -0.69 -9.48
N GLY A 114 -2.31 -0.86 -10.16
CA GLY A 114 -2.20 -1.78 -11.30
C GLY A 114 -2.51 -3.23 -10.95
N CYS A 115 -2.30 -3.62 -9.69
CA CYS A 115 -2.62 -4.98 -9.23
C CYS A 115 -4.12 -5.22 -9.11
N ARG A 116 -4.91 -4.16 -8.91
CA ARG A 116 -6.35 -4.27 -8.67
C ARG A 116 -7.23 -3.72 -9.79
N ALA A 117 -6.70 -2.81 -10.59
CA ALA A 117 -7.45 -2.21 -11.69
C ALA A 117 -7.66 -3.23 -12.82
N PRO A 118 -8.78 -3.14 -13.56
CA PRO A 118 -8.99 -3.98 -14.74
C PRO A 118 -7.88 -3.77 -15.76
N ARG A 119 -7.52 -4.80 -16.47
CA ARG A 119 -6.44 -4.74 -17.47
C ARG A 119 -6.61 -3.60 -18.46
N ARG A 120 -7.84 -3.39 -18.93
CA ARG A 120 -8.13 -2.33 -19.89
C ARG A 120 -7.82 -0.95 -19.31
N LEU A 121 -8.20 -0.75 -18.05
CA LEU A 121 -7.95 0.51 -17.37
C LEU A 121 -6.45 0.76 -17.19
N VAL A 122 -5.70 -0.28 -16.87
CA VAL A 122 -4.24 -0.20 -16.73
C VAL A 122 -3.61 0.16 -18.07
N ALA A 123 -4.05 -0.51 -19.15
CA ALA A 123 -3.53 -0.26 -20.49
C ALA A 123 -3.81 1.19 -20.92
N ASP A 124 -5.04 1.68 -20.69
CA ASP A 124 -5.43 3.03 -21.04
C ASP A 124 -4.59 4.07 -20.26
N HIS A 125 -4.29 3.79 -19.01
CA HIS A 125 -3.47 4.69 -18.19
C HIS A 125 -2.02 4.72 -18.70
N ARG A 126 -1.47 3.58 -19.09
CA ARG A 126 -0.08 3.48 -19.57
C ARG A 126 0.12 4.06 -20.97
N PHE A 127 -0.84 3.80 -21.86
CA PHE A 127 -0.71 4.11 -23.28
C PHE A 127 -1.78 5.08 -23.76
N GLY A 128 -2.50 5.71 -22.84
CA GLY A 128 -3.59 6.60 -23.16
C GLY A 128 -3.14 7.82 -23.95
N PRO A 129 -4.08 8.49 -24.61
CA PRO A 129 -3.78 9.69 -25.35
C PRO A 129 -3.52 10.82 -24.36
N ASP A 130 -2.36 11.31 -24.35
CA ASP A 130 -2.03 12.48 -23.51
C ASP A 130 -1.71 13.64 -24.36
#